data_d43746527f5a2ad937626485e234f1da
#
_entry.id   d43746527f5a2ad937626485e234f1da
#
_cell.length_a   1.000
_cell.length_b   1.000
_cell.length_c   1.000
_cell.angle_alpha   90.00
_cell.angle_beta   90.00
_cell.angle_gamma   90.00
#
_symmetry.space_group_name_H-M   'P 1'
#
loop_
_entity.id
_entity.type
_entity.pdbx_description
1 polymer ?
#
loop_
_entity_poly.entity_id
_entity_poly.type
_entity_poly.pdbx_seq_one_letter_code
_entity_poly.pdbx_strand_id
1 'polypeptide(L)'
;MRDYLKFYINGEWVDPVTPRVLEVQNPANEEAYARISLGSKADVDKAVAAARRAFDSWSQTSVADRIAVINNLVAAYSARMDDLSVAVTEEMGAPTFVASNVHVPLGLAHLATAATALETFVFAED
;
A
#
# COMPACT_ATOMS: atom_id res chain seq x y z
N MET A 1 3.13 21.62 2.09
CA MET A 1 1.99 20.68 2.26
C MET A 1 1.88 19.83 1.01
N ARG A 2 1.76 18.52 1.14
CA ARG A 2 1.63 17.55 0.03
C ARG A 2 0.16 17.20 -0.16
N ASP A 3 -0.29 16.99 -1.42
CA ASP A 3 -1.67 16.66 -1.74
C ASP A 3 -1.78 15.26 -2.34
N TYR A 4 -2.46 14.36 -1.66
CA TYR A 4 -2.76 12.99 -2.08
C TYR A 4 -4.29 12.83 -2.20
N LEU A 5 -4.88 13.56 -3.17
CA LEU A 5 -6.32 13.75 -3.26
C LEU A 5 -7.02 12.77 -4.22
N LYS A 6 -6.29 11.88 -4.87
CA LYS A 6 -6.84 10.86 -5.78
C LYS A 6 -6.81 9.48 -5.18
N PHE A 7 -7.75 8.63 -5.60
CA PHE A 7 -7.75 7.20 -5.31
C PHE A 7 -7.19 6.43 -6.50
N TYR A 8 -6.47 5.33 -6.25
CA TYR A 8 -6.06 4.41 -7.30
C TYR A 8 -7.08 3.28 -7.39
N ILE A 9 -7.92 3.31 -8.42
CA ILE A 9 -9.00 2.34 -8.62
C ILE A 9 -8.96 1.82 -10.06
N ASN A 10 -8.99 0.53 -10.24
CA ASN A 10 -9.01 -0.13 -11.55
C ASN A 10 -7.82 0.26 -12.46
N GLY A 11 -6.64 0.43 -11.88
CA GLY A 11 -5.43 0.79 -12.63
C GLY A 11 -5.26 2.29 -12.93
N GLU A 12 -6.14 3.15 -12.41
CA GLU A 12 -6.13 4.58 -12.69
C GLU A 12 -6.23 5.43 -11.43
N TRP A 13 -5.63 6.64 -11.48
CA TRP A 13 -5.79 7.65 -10.44
C TRP A 13 -7.05 8.48 -10.73
N VAL A 14 -8.08 8.31 -9.90
CA VAL A 14 -9.41 8.92 -10.06
C VAL A 14 -9.71 9.93 -8.95
N ASP A 15 -10.48 10.96 -9.28
CA ASP A 15 -10.96 11.91 -8.29
C ASP A 15 -12.10 11.32 -7.45
N PRO A 16 -12.25 11.71 -6.17
CA PRO A 16 -13.37 11.31 -5.34
C PRO A 16 -14.70 11.71 -5.94
N VAL A 17 -15.73 10.87 -5.80
CA VAL A 17 -17.10 11.20 -6.23
C VAL A 17 -17.64 12.40 -5.46
N THR A 18 -17.35 12.46 -4.18
CA THR A 18 -17.70 13.60 -3.32
C THR A 18 -16.42 14.08 -2.63
N PRO A 19 -15.85 15.23 -3.06
CA PRO A 19 -14.63 15.73 -2.47
C PRO A 19 -14.79 16.05 -0.98
N ARG A 20 -14.02 15.39 -0.16
CA ARG A 20 -13.82 15.71 1.27
C ARG A 20 -12.34 15.51 1.58
N VAL A 21 -11.76 16.41 2.33
CA VAL A 21 -10.33 16.43 2.62
C VAL A 21 -10.11 16.30 4.11
N LEU A 22 -9.08 15.54 4.48
CA LEU A 22 -8.55 15.44 5.83
C LEU A 22 -7.08 15.88 5.81
N GLU A 23 -6.70 16.70 6.76
CA GLU A 23 -5.31 17.06 7.00
C GLU A 23 -4.61 15.96 7.79
N VAL A 24 -3.43 15.56 7.33
CA VAL A 24 -2.54 14.63 8.02
C VAL A 24 -1.58 15.46 8.84
N GLN A 25 -1.62 15.30 10.15
CA GLN A 25 -0.76 16.03 11.08
C GLN A 25 0.53 15.26 11.35
N ASN A 26 1.65 15.96 11.35
CA ASN A 26 2.91 15.45 11.86
C ASN A 26 2.86 15.47 13.41
N PRO A 27 2.92 14.31 14.07
CA PRO A 27 2.77 14.25 15.53
C PRO A 27 3.95 14.84 16.30
N ALA A 28 5.07 15.11 15.63
CA ALA A 28 6.25 15.69 16.27
C ALA A 28 6.12 17.21 16.51
N ASN A 29 5.35 17.91 15.65
CA ASN A 29 5.19 19.36 15.74
C ASN A 29 3.72 19.82 15.67
N GLU A 30 2.77 18.86 15.51
CA GLU A 30 1.32 19.08 15.43
C GLU A 30 0.89 19.96 14.23
N GLU A 31 1.74 20.11 13.22
CA GLU A 31 1.45 20.86 12.01
C GLU A 31 0.91 19.95 10.89
N ALA A 32 -0.01 20.48 10.09
CA ALA A 32 -0.50 19.80 8.91
C ALA A 32 0.60 19.68 7.85
N TYR A 33 0.96 18.44 7.52
CA TYR A 33 2.03 18.14 6.59
C TYR A 33 1.52 17.72 5.20
N ALA A 34 0.37 17.03 5.16
CA ALA A 34 -0.25 16.56 3.93
C ALA A 34 -1.79 16.66 4.00
N ARG A 35 -2.44 16.49 2.84
CA ARG A 35 -3.90 16.34 2.74
C ARG A 35 -4.23 15.09 1.96
N ILE A 36 -5.25 14.36 2.44
CA ILE A 36 -5.80 13.18 1.79
C ILE A 36 -7.29 13.34 1.52
N SER A 37 -7.80 12.65 0.52
CA SER A 37 -9.26 12.55 0.31
C SER A 37 -9.88 11.51 1.22
N LEU A 38 -11.08 11.82 1.72
CA LEU A 38 -11.96 10.86 2.39
C LEU A 38 -12.92 10.26 1.36
N GLY A 39 -12.91 8.93 1.23
CA GLY A 39 -13.80 8.20 0.34
C GLY A 39 -15.27 8.25 0.78
N SER A 40 -16.17 8.33 -0.18
CA SER A 40 -17.61 8.12 0.01
C SER A 40 -17.98 6.65 -0.22
N LYS A 41 -19.24 6.29 0.13
CA LYS A 41 -19.78 4.97 -0.21
C LYS A 41 -19.66 4.67 -1.72
N ALA A 42 -19.89 5.67 -2.57
CA ALA A 42 -19.81 5.50 -4.01
C ALA A 42 -18.37 5.21 -4.50
N ASP A 43 -17.34 5.74 -3.84
CA ASP A 43 -15.94 5.43 -4.14
C ASP A 43 -15.62 3.98 -3.74
N VAL A 44 -16.09 3.55 -2.57
CA VAL A 44 -15.95 2.16 -2.11
C VAL A 44 -16.67 1.20 -3.06
N ASP A 45 -17.89 1.49 -3.47
CA ASP A 45 -18.66 0.66 -4.41
C ASP A 45 -17.91 0.49 -5.75
N LYS A 46 -17.29 1.56 -6.27
CA LYS A 46 -16.44 1.51 -7.48
C LYS A 46 -15.21 0.62 -7.28
N ALA A 47 -14.52 0.77 -6.16
CA ALA A 47 -13.33 -0.02 -5.84
C ALA A 47 -13.69 -1.52 -5.70
N VAL A 48 -14.76 -1.85 -4.98
CA VAL A 48 -15.25 -3.22 -4.82
C VAL A 48 -15.67 -3.82 -6.17
N ALA A 49 -16.39 -3.07 -7.00
CA ALA A 49 -16.77 -3.53 -8.33
C ALA A 49 -15.56 -3.82 -9.22
N ALA A 50 -14.50 -2.99 -9.15
CA ALA A 50 -13.25 -3.22 -9.86
C ALA A 50 -12.54 -4.50 -9.37
N ALA A 51 -12.45 -4.68 -8.05
CA ALA A 51 -11.85 -5.87 -7.44
C ALA A 51 -12.61 -7.15 -7.80
N ARG A 52 -13.95 -7.12 -7.81
CA ARG A 52 -14.78 -8.25 -8.22
C ARG A 52 -14.54 -8.64 -9.68
N ARG A 53 -14.44 -7.68 -10.59
CA ARG A 53 -14.09 -7.98 -12.00
C ARG A 53 -12.69 -8.58 -12.15
N ALA A 54 -11.73 -8.10 -11.39
CA ALA A 54 -10.35 -8.62 -11.42
C ALA A 54 -10.26 -10.05 -10.85
N PHE A 55 -11.16 -10.43 -9.94
CA PHE A 55 -11.16 -11.74 -9.29
C PHE A 55 -11.24 -12.90 -10.28
N ASP A 56 -12.03 -12.79 -11.35
CA ASP A 56 -12.26 -13.87 -12.33
C ASP A 56 -10.95 -14.35 -12.96
N SER A 57 -10.05 -13.43 -13.33
CA SER A 57 -8.74 -13.77 -13.89
C SER A 57 -7.69 -14.00 -12.80
N TRP A 58 -7.67 -13.15 -11.77
CA TRP A 58 -6.67 -13.24 -10.71
C TRP A 58 -6.76 -14.54 -9.90
N SER A 59 -7.96 -15.03 -9.64
CA SER A 59 -8.17 -16.28 -8.89
C SER A 59 -7.57 -17.50 -9.60
N GLN A 60 -7.37 -17.42 -10.91
CA GLN A 60 -6.83 -18.51 -11.74
C GLN A 60 -5.30 -18.40 -11.94
N THR A 61 -4.64 -17.39 -11.40
CA THR A 61 -3.19 -17.26 -11.50
C THR A 61 -2.47 -18.38 -10.75
N SER A 62 -1.35 -18.83 -11.31
CA SER A 62 -0.51 -19.84 -10.68
C SER A 62 0.21 -19.28 -9.43
N VAL A 63 0.69 -20.18 -8.58
CA VAL A 63 1.55 -19.80 -7.44
C VAL A 63 2.80 -19.08 -7.93
N ALA A 64 3.40 -19.55 -9.02
CA ALA A 64 4.59 -18.93 -9.62
C ALA A 64 4.32 -17.48 -10.06
N ASP A 65 3.17 -17.21 -10.70
CA ASP A 65 2.80 -15.85 -11.08
C ASP A 65 2.62 -14.93 -9.87
N ARG A 66 2.01 -15.44 -8.80
CA ARG A 66 1.83 -14.69 -7.55
C ARG A 66 3.15 -14.36 -6.87
N ILE A 67 4.09 -15.33 -6.84
CA ILE A 67 5.46 -15.12 -6.35
C ILE A 67 6.17 -14.05 -7.19
N ALA A 68 6.04 -14.09 -8.52
CA ALA A 68 6.62 -13.09 -9.41
C ALA A 68 6.09 -11.67 -9.11
N VAL A 69 4.78 -11.52 -8.87
CA VAL A 69 4.18 -10.22 -8.46
C VAL A 69 4.76 -9.74 -7.12
N ILE A 70 4.88 -10.63 -6.12
CA ILE A 70 5.46 -10.24 -4.82
C ILE A 70 6.93 -9.85 -4.98
N ASN A 71 7.72 -10.57 -5.79
CA ASN A 71 9.11 -10.23 -6.04
C ASN A 71 9.26 -8.87 -6.74
N ASN A 72 8.37 -8.55 -7.69
CA ASN A 72 8.30 -7.21 -8.29
C ASN A 72 7.97 -6.13 -7.26
N LEU A 73 7.07 -6.42 -6.32
CA LEU A 73 6.75 -5.52 -5.22
C LEU A 73 7.95 -5.33 -4.27
N VAL A 74 8.68 -6.40 -3.94
CA VAL A 74 9.93 -6.35 -3.16
C VAL A 74 10.95 -5.41 -3.83
N ALA A 75 11.15 -5.55 -5.14
CA ALA A 75 12.07 -4.68 -5.89
C ALA A 75 11.62 -3.21 -5.88
N ALA A 76 10.33 -2.95 -6.12
CA ALA A 76 9.77 -1.61 -6.10
C ALA A 76 9.82 -0.98 -4.69
N TYR A 77 9.57 -1.76 -3.64
CA TYR A 77 9.69 -1.34 -2.25
C TYR A 77 11.14 -0.96 -1.91
N SER A 78 12.10 -1.83 -2.27
CA SER A 78 13.53 -1.61 -2.03
C SER A 78 14.01 -0.31 -2.67
N ALA A 79 13.55 0.00 -3.88
CA ALA A 79 13.91 1.23 -4.59
C ALA A 79 13.34 2.51 -3.94
N ARG A 80 12.40 2.38 -3.00
CA ARG A 80 11.71 3.50 -2.36
C ARG A 80 11.83 3.54 -0.84
N MET A 81 12.79 2.81 -0.28
CA MET A 81 12.96 2.74 1.19
C MET A 81 13.21 4.11 1.82
N ASP A 82 13.94 4.99 1.16
CA ASP A 82 14.20 6.35 1.67
C ASP A 82 12.90 7.18 1.72
N ASP A 83 12.09 7.15 0.65
CA ASP A 83 10.79 7.84 0.62
C ASP A 83 9.85 7.32 1.71
N LEU A 84 9.81 6.00 1.89
CA LEU A 84 9.00 5.35 2.92
C LEU A 84 9.48 5.73 4.34
N SER A 85 10.79 5.83 4.55
CA SER A 85 11.36 6.23 5.84
C SER A 85 10.98 7.66 6.20
N VAL A 86 11.00 8.57 5.23
CA VAL A 86 10.52 9.94 5.41
C VAL A 86 9.03 9.96 5.77
N ALA A 87 8.21 9.21 5.04
CA ALA A 87 6.77 9.15 5.30
C ALA A 87 6.46 8.61 6.71
N VAL A 88 7.13 7.52 7.12
CA VAL A 88 6.97 6.94 8.48
C VAL A 88 7.37 7.95 9.57
N THR A 89 8.44 8.72 9.36
CA THR A 89 8.86 9.75 10.31
C THR A 89 7.83 10.88 10.40
N GLU A 90 7.35 11.39 9.26
CA GLU A 90 6.45 12.55 9.22
C GLU A 90 5.01 12.21 9.60
N GLU A 91 4.50 11.01 9.26
CA GLU A 91 3.10 10.63 9.50
C GLU A 91 2.90 9.93 10.85
N MET A 92 3.88 9.16 11.30
CA MET A 92 3.80 8.35 12.51
C MET A 92 4.61 8.94 13.68
N GLY A 93 5.52 9.89 13.40
CA GLY A 93 6.42 10.47 14.41
C GLY A 93 7.54 9.55 14.85
N ALA A 94 7.83 8.48 14.10
CA ALA A 94 8.95 7.60 14.43
C ALA A 94 10.28 8.36 14.29
N PRO A 95 11.23 8.19 15.23
CA PRO A 95 12.57 8.72 15.06
C PRO A 95 13.17 8.23 13.72
N THR A 96 13.85 9.10 13.00
CA THR A 96 14.41 8.82 11.66
C THR A 96 15.24 7.53 11.65
N PHE A 97 16.06 7.30 12.69
CA PHE A 97 16.84 6.06 12.82
C PHE A 97 15.94 4.82 12.88
N VAL A 98 14.85 4.87 13.64
CA VAL A 98 13.91 3.75 13.80
C VAL A 98 13.11 3.52 12.50
N ALA A 99 12.67 4.59 11.85
CA ALA A 99 11.98 4.50 10.56
C ALA A 99 12.87 3.79 9.52
N SER A 100 14.12 4.24 9.36
CA SER A 100 15.02 3.73 8.32
C SER A 100 15.65 2.37 8.62
N ASN A 101 15.84 2.01 9.89
CA ASN A 101 16.57 0.79 10.26
C ASN A 101 15.68 -0.32 10.83
N VAL A 102 14.42 0.00 11.18
CA VAL A 102 13.49 -0.97 11.76
C VAL A 102 12.20 -1.05 10.97
N HIS A 103 11.39 0.01 10.94
CA HIS A 103 10.02 -0.06 10.38
C HIS A 103 10.02 -0.39 8.88
N VAL A 104 10.78 0.35 8.09
CA VAL A 104 10.79 0.16 6.64
C VAL A 104 11.50 -1.14 6.24
N PRO A 105 12.67 -1.52 6.77
CA PRO A 105 13.26 -2.83 6.52
C PRO A 105 12.38 -4.01 6.94
N LEU A 106 11.62 -3.88 8.03
CA LEU A 106 10.70 -4.94 8.49
C LEU A 106 9.57 -5.18 7.47
N GLY A 107 9.02 -4.14 6.87
CA GLY A 107 8.04 -4.25 5.80
C GLY A 107 8.59 -5.03 4.59
N LEU A 108 9.81 -4.74 4.18
CA LEU A 108 10.50 -5.48 3.12
C LEU A 108 10.71 -6.96 3.47
N ALA A 109 11.15 -7.24 4.69
CA ALA A 109 11.35 -8.61 5.17
C ALA A 109 10.05 -9.41 5.17
N HIS A 110 8.92 -8.81 5.56
CA HIS A 110 7.62 -9.47 5.52
C HIS A 110 7.17 -9.81 4.09
N LEU A 111 7.39 -8.93 3.12
CA LEU A 111 7.11 -9.21 1.71
C LEU A 111 7.95 -10.38 1.19
N ALA A 112 9.25 -10.39 1.47
CA ALA A 112 10.15 -11.47 1.08
C ALA A 112 9.74 -12.81 1.73
N THR A 113 9.38 -12.78 3.01
CA THR A 113 8.90 -13.97 3.73
C THR A 113 7.60 -14.50 3.12
N ALA A 114 6.68 -13.62 2.71
CA ALA A 114 5.45 -14.05 2.05
C ALA A 114 5.72 -14.76 0.71
N ALA A 115 6.68 -14.28 -0.10
CA ALA A 115 7.09 -14.96 -1.34
C ALA A 115 7.63 -16.37 -1.04
N THR A 116 8.53 -16.51 -0.06
CA THR A 116 9.09 -17.80 0.33
C THR A 116 8.03 -18.75 0.88
N ALA A 117 7.09 -18.25 1.69
CA ALA A 117 6.01 -19.07 2.24
C ALA A 117 5.11 -19.66 1.13
N LEU A 118 4.88 -18.93 0.05
CA LEU A 118 4.08 -19.40 -1.08
C LEU A 118 4.71 -20.61 -1.82
N GLU A 119 6.03 -20.79 -1.75
CA GLU A 119 6.72 -21.89 -2.44
C GLU A 119 6.28 -23.28 -1.93
N THR A 120 5.93 -23.35 -0.66
CA THR A 120 5.59 -24.61 0.02
C THR A 120 4.18 -24.67 0.56
N PHE A 121 3.41 -23.58 0.41
CA PHE A 121 2.05 -23.50 0.96
C PHE A 121 1.09 -24.42 0.21
N VAL A 122 0.39 -25.30 0.94
CA VAL A 122 -0.62 -26.21 0.40
C VAL A 122 -1.97 -25.48 0.41
N PHE A 123 -2.51 -25.18 -0.78
CA PHE A 123 -3.79 -24.47 -0.93
C PHE A 123 -5.04 -25.35 -0.88
N ALA A 124 -4.88 -26.66 -1.06
CA ALA A 124 -5.97 -27.62 -0.96
C ALA A 124 -5.48 -28.86 -0.23
N GLU A 125 -6.28 -29.34 0.71
CA GLU A 125 -6.09 -30.61 1.41
C GLU A 125 -7.16 -31.59 0.89
N ASP A 126 -6.77 -32.88 0.69
CA ASP A 126 -7.68 -33.97 0.28
C ASP A 126 -8.49 -34.48 1.47
#